data_37098edd8c0f3ee726dede10e9969b77
#
_entry.id   37098edd8c0f3ee726dede10e9969b77
#
_cell.length_a   1.000
_cell.length_b   1.000
_cell.length_c   1.000
_cell.angle_alpha   90.00
_cell.angle_beta   90.00
_cell.angle_gamma   90.00
#
_symmetry.space_group_name_H-M   'P 1'
#
loop_
_entity.id
_entity.type
_entity.pdbx_description
1 polymer ?
#
loop_
_entity_poly.entity_id
_entity_poly.type
_entity_poly.pdbx_seq_one_letter_code
_entity_poly.pdbx_strand_id
1 'polypeptide(L)'
;MVNSQNPLETVASLSGSNSLDVDVNQANRYCIKLNSGKGKEAYYFATPIYNTCSRKLVQRKFVAHNGCYRFVGSNCEVNVTATQIKFTRDKQIVTVHLKKPYSWIFRNGCLTSGAVSIVPTYNGVCIEGDVSFLCFETTVNFEYQNIRRSQNCVCFMESRFKPIFVMSALFAQKNGTGCHPLQIQYQDTSKKEGLFSFASDDPQYQYGVIEANFYEPKLIQDTPVSGKLPKENNAFGPIAFIGKSTFFGTQWLYTRLDVNKLPDLQHKYIREIKLYIPRFTNTSVALDTFELSNRFCSFGSTWSNKIAKEGRHDAVKINGGYMCVDLTRYYTNRGLLTESAGVVITPTRASELGYQAISTGDSYIMPPILCVKYANF
;
A
#
# COMPACT_ATOMS: atom_id res chain seq x y z
N MET A 1 4.36 0.70 15.99
CA MET A 1 3.19 -0.22 15.83
C MET A 1 2.28 0.38 14.77
N VAL A 2 2.06 -0.36 13.71
CA VAL A 2 1.09 0.02 12.68
C VAL A 2 -0.29 -0.31 13.24
N ASN A 3 -1.01 0.71 13.74
CA ASN A 3 -2.39 0.53 14.17
C ASN A 3 -3.28 0.45 12.92
N SER A 4 -4.06 -0.63 12.80
CA SER A 4 -5.17 -0.67 11.83
C SER A 4 -6.18 0.42 12.22
N GLN A 5 -6.09 1.59 11.59
CA GLN A 5 -7.02 2.69 11.87
C GLN A 5 -8.45 2.26 11.54
N ASN A 6 -9.38 2.56 12.43
CA ASN A 6 -10.81 2.40 12.15
C ASN A 6 -11.16 3.29 10.94
N PRO A 7 -11.72 2.74 9.85
CA PRO A 7 -12.04 3.52 8.65
C PRO A 7 -12.95 4.73 8.93
N LEU A 8 -13.87 4.62 9.88
CA LEU A 8 -14.75 5.74 10.27
C LEU A 8 -14.00 6.86 10.98
N GLU A 9 -13.08 6.55 11.87
CA GLU A 9 -12.21 7.53 12.55
C GLU A 9 -11.30 8.24 11.54
N THR A 10 -10.76 7.48 10.58
CA THR A 10 -9.97 8.03 9.49
C THR A 10 -10.78 9.04 8.66
N VAL A 11 -12.01 8.67 8.25
CA VAL A 11 -12.89 9.55 7.49
C VAL A 11 -13.28 10.78 8.32
N ALA A 12 -13.57 10.64 9.61
CA ALA A 12 -13.85 11.76 10.49
C ALA A 12 -12.68 12.77 10.54
N SER A 13 -11.46 12.25 10.68
CA SER A 13 -10.25 13.08 10.65
C SER A 13 -10.04 13.81 9.33
N LEU A 14 -10.26 13.12 8.19
CA LEU A 14 -10.07 13.69 6.85
C LEU A 14 -11.17 14.68 6.46
N SER A 15 -12.42 14.43 6.86
CA SER A 15 -13.57 15.33 6.60
C SER A 15 -13.55 16.57 7.51
N GLY A 16 -12.81 16.54 8.62
CA GLY A 16 -12.83 17.58 9.63
C GLY A 16 -14.15 17.65 10.41
N SER A 17 -14.95 16.58 10.40
CA SER A 17 -16.26 16.53 11.05
C SER A 17 -16.23 15.61 12.27
N ASN A 18 -16.73 16.11 13.39
CA ASN A 18 -16.87 15.33 14.63
C ASN A 18 -18.06 14.36 14.58
N SER A 19 -19.00 14.57 13.66
CA SER A 19 -20.16 13.69 13.43
C SER A 19 -20.26 13.34 11.94
N LEU A 20 -20.29 12.05 11.63
CA LEU A 20 -20.40 11.56 10.26
C LEU A 20 -21.86 11.20 9.96
N ASP A 21 -22.47 11.87 8.97
CA ASP A 21 -23.75 11.44 8.39
C ASP A 21 -23.47 10.41 7.29
N VAL A 22 -23.33 9.14 7.69
CA VAL A 22 -22.99 8.04 6.79
C VAL A 22 -24.23 7.57 6.04
N ASP A 23 -24.21 7.67 4.71
CA ASP A 23 -25.23 7.08 3.84
C ASP A 23 -25.00 5.57 3.72
N VAL A 24 -25.54 4.82 4.68
CA VAL A 24 -25.38 3.35 4.76
C VAL A 24 -25.98 2.64 3.54
N ASN A 25 -27.01 3.22 2.91
CA ASN A 25 -27.67 2.61 1.75
C ASN A 25 -26.83 2.68 0.48
N GLN A 26 -25.95 3.68 0.38
CA GLN A 26 -25.06 3.86 -0.76
C GLN A 26 -23.60 3.44 -0.48
N ALA A 27 -23.30 3.04 0.76
CA ALA A 27 -22.00 2.49 1.08
C ALA A 27 -21.78 1.18 0.31
N ASN A 28 -20.65 1.05 -0.33
CA ASN A 28 -20.23 -0.20 -0.95
C ASN A 28 -19.08 -0.82 -0.17
N ARG A 29 -18.62 -1.99 -0.60
CA ARG A 29 -17.58 -2.76 0.07
C ARG A 29 -16.28 -1.97 0.32
N TYR A 30 -15.95 -0.99 -0.54
CA TYR A 30 -14.71 -0.22 -0.53
C TYR A 30 -14.92 1.26 -0.19
N CYS A 31 -16.12 1.71 0.04
CA CYS A 31 -16.45 3.13 0.10
C CYS A 31 -17.34 3.48 1.28
N ILE A 32 -16.97 4.53 2.02
CA ILE A 32 -17.84 5.25 2.95
C ILE A 32 -18.37 6.47 2.21
N LYS A 33 -19.69 6.63 2.17
CA LYS A 33 -20.36 7.80 1.62
C LYS A 33 -20.99 8.63 2.73
N LEU A 34 -20.78 9.93 2.65
CA LEU A 34 -21.34 10.90 3.58
C LEU A 34 -22.31 11.82 2.85
N ASN A 35 -23.40 12.18 3.52
CA ASN A 35 -24.22 13.31 3.13
C ASN A 35 -23.57 14.60 3.66
N SER A 36 -23.40 15.60 2.83
CA SER A 36 -22.96 16.92 3.25
C SER A 36 -23.97 17.95 2.79
N GLY A 37 -24.13 19.04 3.51
CA GLY A 37 -25.09 20.10 3.18
C GLY A 37 -24.91 20.74 1.79
N LYS A 38 -23.79 20.46 1.11
CA LYS A 38 -23.46 20.95 -0.25
C LYS A 38 -23.34 19.85 -1.31
N GLY A 39 -23.71 18.61 -1.00
CA GLY A 39 -23.60 17.46 -1.90
C GLY A 39 -23.26 16.18 -1.17
N LYS A 40 -22.54 15.27 -1.84
CA LYS A 40 -22.10 14.00 -1.28
C LYS A 40 -20.58 13.90 -1.30
N GLU A 41 -20.03 13.23 -0.32
CA GLU A 41 -18.60 12.88 -0.25
C GLU A 41 -18.46 11.37 -0.22
N ALA A 42 -17.54 10.83 -1.01
CA ALA A 42 -17.23 9.40 -1.04
C ALA A 42 -15.75 9.20 -0.74
N TYR A 43 -15.45 8.32 0.22
CA TYR A 43 -14.10 7.95 0.62
C TYR A 43 -13.86 6.51 0.19
N TYR A 44 -13.04 6.31 -0.84
CA TYR A 44 -12.70 5.00 -1.39
C TYR A 44 -11.39 4.51 -0.78
N PHE A 45 -11.42 3.28 -0.28
CA PHE A 45 -10.28 2.59 0.31
C PHE A 45 -9.75 1.55 -0.67
N ALA A 46 -8.45 1.34 -0.69
CA ALA A 46 -7.83 0.31 -1.53
C ALA A 46 -8.17 -1.11 -1.09
N THR A 47 -8.63 -1.27 0.15
CA THR A 47 -9.04 -2.57 0.71
C THR A 47 -10.48 -2.50 1.20
N PRO A 48 -11.25 -3.62 1.15
CA PRO A 48 -12.61 -3.65 1.64
C PRO A 48 -12.73 -3.24 3.10
N ILE A 49 -13.71 -2.41 3.38
CA ILE A 49 -14.04 -1.92 4.71
C ILE A 49 -15.33 -2.51 5.26
N TYR A 50 -16.25 -2.93 4.38
CA TYR A 50 -17.51 -3.57 4.76
C TYR A 50 -17.59 -5.02 4.31
N ASN A 51 -18.20 -5.85 5.13
CA ASN A 51 -18.59 -7.19 4.75
C ASN A 51 -19.79 -7.13 3.78
N THR A 52 -19.72 -7.86 2.69
CA THR A 52 -20.70 -7.84 1.61
C THR A 52 -22.09 -8.25 2.08
N CYS A 53 -22.19 -9.24 2.97
CA CYS A 53 -23.46 -9.80 3.43
C CYS A 53 -24.07 -9.04 4.62
N SER A 54 -23.23 -8.70 5.62
CA SER A 54 -23.72 -8.11 6.87
C SER A 54 -23.68 -6.58 6.90
N ARG A 55 -23.04 -5.93 5.91
CA ARG A 55 -22.76 -4.48 5.89
C ARG A 55 -22.06 -3.95 7.13
N LYS A 56 -21.50 -4.84 7.95
CA LYS A 56 -20.68 -4.47 9.11
C LYS A 56 -19.24 -4.22 8.69
N LEU A 57 -18.53 -3.36 9.43
CA LEU A 57 -17.10 -3.16 9.23
C LEU A 57 -16.35 -4.49 9.31
N VAL A 58 -15.45 -4.73 8.37
CA VAL A 58 -14.60 -5.93 8.37
C VAL A 58 -13.67 -5.86 9.58
N GLN A 59 -13.80 -6.82 10.48
CA GLN A 59 -12.85 -6.95 11.60
C GLN A 59 -11.66 -7.79 11.14
N ARG A 60 -10.50 -7.16 11.06
CA ARG A 60 -9.23 -7.83 10.76
C ARG A 60 -8.59 -8.26 12.07
N LYS A 61 -8.87 -9.49 12.49
CA LYS A 61 -8.32 -10.04 13.72
C LYS A 61 -8.09 -11.54 13.57
N PHE A 62 -7.04 -12.02 14.20
CA PHE A 62 -6.85 -13.44 14.41
C PHE A 62 -7.87 -13.98 15.41
N VAL A 63 -8.19 -15.25 15.28
CA VAL A 63 -8.98 -16.03 16.26
C VAL A 63 -8.25 -17.33 16.53
N ALA A 64 -8.31 -17.83 17.76
CA ALA A 64 -7.77 -19.14 18.10
C ALA A 64 -8.60 -20.24 17.40
N HIS A 65 -7.94 -21.19 16.78
CA HIS A 65 -8.58 -22.27 16.02
C HIS A 65 -7.69 -23.52 15.99
N ASN A 66 -8.11 -24.62 16.62
CA ASN A 66 -7.45 -25.94 16.55
C ASN A 66 -5.92 -25.88 16.74
N GLY A 67 -5.43 -25.23 17.79
CA GLY A 67 -4.00 -25.15 18.11
C GLY A 67 -3.19 -24.15 17.24
N CYS A 68 -3.85 -23.35 16.40
CA CYS A 68 -3.27 -22.27 15.65
C CYS A 68 -4.08 -20.97 15.83
N TYR A 69 -3.59 -19.87 15.25
CA TYR A 69 -4.35 -18.63 15.08
C TYR A 69 -4.74 -18.48 13.63
N ARG A 70 -6.01 -18.27 13.38
CA ARG A 70 -6.59 -18.19 12.05
C ARG A 70 -7.16 -16.80 11.79
N PHE A 71 -6.90 -16.29 10.60
CA PHE A 71 -7.54 -15.11 10.02
C PHE A 71 -8.15 -15.48 8.66
N VAL A 72 -9.39 -15.08 8.43
CA VAL A 72 -10.05 -15.24 7.13
C VAL A 72 -10.28 -13.86 6.55
N GLY A 73 -9.50 -13.52 5.53
CA GLY A 73 -9.66 -12.33 4.71
C GLY A 73 -10.76 -12.51 3.67
N SER A 74 -10.88 -11.59 2.71
CA SER A 74 -11.93 -11.74 1.70
C SER A 74 -11.61 -12.84 0.68
N ASN A 75 -10.35 -13.01 0.34
CA ASN A 75 -9.90 -13.95 -0.69
C ASN A 75 -8.75 -14.85 -0.22
N CYS A 76 -8.43 -14.82 1.05
CA CYS A 76 -7.39 -15.69 1.60
C CYS A 76 -7.69 -16.06 3.05
N GLU A 77 -7.10 -17.16 3.46
CA GLU A 77 -7.00 -17.59 4.84
C GLU A 77 -5.53 -17.57 5.26
N VAL A 78 -5.27 -17.09 6.47
CA VAL A 78 -3.94 -17.14 7.08
C VAL A 78 -3.99 -17.91 8.38
N ASN A 79 -3.16 -18.94 8.49
CA ASN A 79 -2.99 -19.72 9.70
C ASN A 79 -1.58 -19.50 10.25
N VAL A 80 -1.49 -19.15 11.54
CA VAL A 80 -0.22 -18.92 12.24
C VAL A 80 -0.07 -19.96 13.34
N THR A 81 1.02 -20.71 13.28
CA THR A 81 1.45 -21.65 14.34
C THR A 81 2.73 -21.13 15.01
N ALA A 82 3.26 -21.89 15.95
CA ALA A 82 4.55 -21.56 16.57
C ALA A 82 5.72 -21.48 15.56
N THR A 83 5.66 -22.23 14.45
CA THR A 83 6.78 -22.43 13.52
C THR A 83 6.53 -21.96 12.11
N GLN A 84 5.31 -21.57 11.77
CA GLN A 84 4.99 -21.17 10.38
C GLN A 84 3.80 -20.22 10.28
N ILE A 85 3.79 -19.47 9.17
CA ILE A 85 2.65 -18.68 8.71
C ILE A 85 2.24 -19.26 7.35
N LYS A 86 1.02 -19.80 7.26
CA LYS A 86 0.47 -20.41 6.05
C LYS A 86 -0.61 -19.53 5.46
N PHE A 87 -0.43 -19.14 4.21
CA PHE A 87 -1.37 -18.37 3.40
C PHE A 87 -2.07 -19.29 2.41
N THR A 88 -3.39 -19.24 2.34
CA THR A 88 -4.17 -20.07 1.41
C THR A 88 -5.18 -19.20 0.66
N ARG A 89 -5.18 -19.29 -0.68
CA ARG A 89 -6.18 -18.69 -1.56
C ARG A 89 -6.56 -19.71 -2.64
N ASP A 90 -7.80 -20.17 -2.61
CA ASP A 90 -8.26 -21.29 -3.44
C ASP A 90 -7.33 -22.51 -3.27
N LYS A 91 -6.62 -22.90 -4.34
CA LYS A 91 -5.63 -23.99 -4.32
C LYS A 91 -4.18 -23.50 -4.16
N GLN A 92 -3.97 -22.18 -4.07
CA GLN A 92 -2.64 -21.60 -3.95
C GLN A 92 -2.25 -21.53 -2.46
N ILE A 93 -1.08 -22.05 -2.13
CA ILE A 93 -0.56 -22.03 -0.76
C ILE A 93 0.85 -21.43 -0.79
N VAL A 94 1.10 -20.50 0.14
CA VAL A 94 2.44 -20.03 0.49
C VAL A 94 2.65 -20.33 1.96
N THR A 95 3.78 -20.93 2.30
CA THR A 95 4.17 -21.15 3.70
C THR A 95 5.48 -20.43 3.98
N VAL A 96 5.47 -19.61 4.99
CA VAL A 96 6.66 -18.92 5.54
C VAL A 96 7.05 -19.69 6.80
N HIS A 97 8.25 -20.24 6.80
CA HIS A 97 8.79 -21.01 7.93
C HIS A 97 9.60 -20.07 8.83
N LEU A 98 9.26 -20.06 10.10
CA LEU A 98 9.91 -19.22 11.11
C LEU A 98 11.19 -19.91 11.61
N LYS A 99 12.28 -19.17 11.76
CA LYS A 99 13.58 -19.72 12.17
C LYS A 99 13.60 -20.45 13.52
N LYS A 100 12.68 -20.09 14.40
CA LYS A 100 12.52 -20.68 15.73
C LYS A 100 11.05 -20.71 16.12
N PRO A 101 10.64 -21.58 17.04
CA PRO A 101 9.28 -21.56 17.58
C PRO A 101 8.98 -20.25 18.32
N TYR A 102 7.78 -19.71 18.10
CA TYR A 102 7.26 -18.51 18.78
C TYR A 102 6.08 -18.88 19.67
N SER A 103 6.04 -18.30 20.86
CA SER A 103 4.88 -18.37 21.77
C SER A 103 4.01 -17.13 21.53
N TRP A 104 3.04 -17.28 20.64
CA TRP A 104 2.17 -16.18 20.27
C TRP A 104 1.19 -15.82 21.38
N ILE A 105 1.08 -14.52 21.65
CA ILE A 105 0.10 -13.92 22.54
C ILE A 105 -0.85 -13.10 21.68
N PHE A 106 -2.15 -13.36 21.80
CA PHE A 106 -3.18 -12.59 21.13
C PHE A 106 -3.47 -11.29 21.89
N ARG A 107 -3.32 -10.14 21.21
CA ARG A 107 -3.65 -8.82 21.76
C ARG A 107 -4.24 -7.93 20.68
N ASN A 108 -5.41 -7.34 20.94
CA ASN A 108 -6.07 -6.37 20.05
C ASN A 108 -6.20 -6.84 18.58
N GLY A 109 -6.49 -8.12 18.36
CA GLY A 109 -6.61 -8.68 17.02
C GLY A 109 -5.31 -9.11 16.36
N CYS A 110 -4.16 -8.82 16.94
CA CYS A 110 -2.82 -9.12 16.46
C CYS A 110 -2.18 -10.25 17.28
N LEU A 111 -1.12 -10.85 16.74
CA LEU A 111 -0.27 -11.81 17.44
C LEU A 111 1.06 -11.17 17.77
N THR A 112 1.54 -11.34 18.99
CA THR A 112 2.84 -10.84 19.44
C THR A 112 3.64 -11.92 20.12
N SER A 113 4.96 -11.94 19.92
CA SER A 113 5.90 -12.82 20.63
C SER A 113 7.24 -12.11 20.75
N GLY A 114 7.57 -11.64 21.96
CA GLY A 114 8.73 -10.79 22.17
C GLY A 114 8.67 -9.50 21.33
N ALA A 115 9.68 -9.27 20.52
CA ALA A 115 9.78 -8.09 19.64
C ALA A 115 9.09 -8.27 18.27
N VAL A 116 8.50 -9.43 18.00
CA VAL A 116 7.84 -9.73 16.73
C VAL A 116 6.32 -9.59 16.89
N SER A 117 5.67 -8.92 15.94
CA SER A 117 4.22 -8.89 15.85
C SER A 117 3.73 -9.24 14.44
N ILE A 118 2.53 -9.85 14.38
CA ILE A 118 1.84 -10.17 13.12
C ILE A 118 0.46 -9.51 13.18
N VAL A 119 0.22 -8.64 12.20
CA VAL A 119 -1.03 -7.90 12.05
C VAL A 119 -1.74 -8.41 10.79
N PRO A 120 -3.01 -8.85 10.87
CA PRO A 120 -3.70 -9.29 9.67
C PRO A 120 -3.99 -8.10 8.75
N THR A 121 -3.72 -8.29 7.46
CA THR A 121 -4.12 -7.40 6.38
C THR A 121 -5.37 -7.95 5.70
N TYR A 122 -5.76 -7.39 4.56
CA TYR A 122 -6.92 -7.90 3.83
C TYR A 122 -6.66 -9.24 3.12
N ASN A 123 -5.47 -9.43 2.56
CA ASN A 123 -5.09 -10.60 1.77
C ASN A 123 -3.85 -11.33 2.30
N GLY A 124 -3.49 -11.08 3.54
CA GLY A 124 -2.30 -11.66 4.15
C GLY A 124 -2.00 -11.07 5.51
N VAL A 125 -0.74 -10.72 5.76
CA VAL A 125 -0.28 -10.14 7.02
C VAL A 125 0.77 -9.05 6.80
N CYS A 126 0.90 -8.18 7.80
CA CYS A 126 2.06 -7.37 8.06
C CYS A 126 2.84 -8.00 9.22
N ILE A 127 4.15 -8.14 9.07
CA ILE A 127 5.05 -8.66 10.09
C ILE A 127 5.99 -7.55 10.50
N GLU A 128 6.07 -7.28 11.79
CA GLU A 128 6.96 -6.29 12.38
C GLU A 128 7.95 -7.00 13.30
N GLY A 129 9.22 -6.61 13.29
CA GLY A 129 10.19 -7.20 14.17
C GLY A 129 11.61 -6.72 13.92
N ASP A 130 12.55 -7.23 14.70
CA ASP A 130 13.97 -7.04 14.46
C ASP A 130 14.34 -7.59 13.09
N VAL A 131 15.10 -6.84 12.29
CA VAL A 131 15.52 -7.22 10.93
C VAL A 131 16.24 -8.56 10.91
N SER A 132 16.99 -8.89 11.96
CA SER A 132 17.66 -10.20 12.10
C SER A 132 16.68 -11.38 12.22
N PHE A 133 15.46 -11.12 12.67
CA PHE A 133 14.39 -12.12 12.76
C PHE A 133 13.52 -12.20 11.50
N LEU A 134 13.61 -11.21 10.61
CA LEU A 134 12.86 -11.17 9.35
C LEU A 134 13.60 -11.94 8.23
N CYS A 135 14.09 -13.13 8.53
CA CYS A 135 14.65 -14.04 7.54
C CYS A 135 13.83 -15.35 7.57
N PHE A 136 13.21 -15.70 6.45
CA PHE A 136 12.24 -16.78 6.36
C PHE A 136 12.59 -17.74 5.23
N GLU A 137 12.48 -19.02 5.50
CA GLU A 137 12.34 -20.02 4.44
C GLU A 137 10.90 -20.04 3.97
N THR A 138 10.68 -20.18 2.68
CA THR A 138 9.36 -20.18 2.08
C THR A 138 9.16 -21.38 1.17
N THR A 139 7.97 -21.93 1.18
CA THR A 139 7.52 -22.92 0.20
C THR A 139 6.27 -22.41 -0.51
N VAL A 140 6.20 -22.62 -1.82
CA VAL A 140 5.04 -22.31 -2.65
C VAL A 140 4.55 -23.57 -3.38
N ASN A 141 3.24 -23.81 -3.38
CA ASN A 141 2.66 -24.99 -4.04
C ASN A 141 2.03 -24.70 -5.41
N PHE A 142 2.10 -23.47 -5.88
CA PHE A 142 1.58 -23.09 -7.20
C PHE A 142 2.69 -22.90 -8.21
N GLU A 143 2.33 -22.96 -9.48
CA GLU A 143 3.27 -22.66 -10.57
C GLU A 143 3.33 -21.16 -10.82
N TYR A 144 4.52 -20.65 -11.09
CA TYR A 144 4.78 -19.28 -11.51
C TYR A 144 5.77 -19.28 -12.68
N GLN A 145 5.61 -18.32 -13.60
CA GLN A 145 6.49 -18.21 -14.75
C GLN A 145 7.80 -17.50 -14.41
N ASN A 146 7.73 -16.52 -13.53
CA ASN A 146 8.92 -15.77 -13.08
C ASN A 146 8.71 -15.16 -11.70
N ILE A 147 9.82 -14.73 -11.12
CA ILE A 147 9.85 -13.91 -9.89
C ILE A 147 10.35 -12.54 -10.28
N ARG A 148 9.51 -11.52 -10.04
CA ARG A 148 9.91 -10.13 -10.19
C ARG A 148 10.54 -9.65 -8.88
N ARG A 149 11.71 -9.02 -8.98
CA ARG A 149 12.47 -8.51 -7.86
C ARG A 149 12.69 -7.02 -8.02
N SER A 150 12.57 -6.27 -6.93
CA SER A 150 13.06 -4.91 -6.77
C SER A 150 13.73 -4.79 -5.42
N GLN A 151 14.27 -3.63 -5.06
CA GLN A 151 14.93 -3.46 -3.77
C GLN A 151 14.03 -3.76 -2.56
N ASN A 152 12.76 -3.43 -2.65
CA ASN A 152 11.83 -3.53 -1.53
C ASN A 152 10.67 -4.52 -1.76
N CYS A 153 10.73 -5.32 -2.82
CA CYS A 153 9.63 -6.21 -3.16
C CYS A 153 10.11 -7.44 -3.94
N VAL A 154 9.50 -8.57 -3.65
CA VAL A 154 9.59 -9.82 -4.41
C VAL A 154 8.18 -10.29 -4.73
N CYS A 155 7.89 -10.50 -6.01
CA CYS A 155 6.57 -10.87 -6.49
C CYS A 155 6.63 -12.15 -7.34
N PHE A 156 5.85 -13.16 -6.96
CA PHE A 156 5.63 -14.36 -7.78
C PHE A 156 4.58 -14.05 -8.85
N MET A 157 4.93 -14.29 -10.11
CA MET A 157 4.13 -13.90 -11.28
C MET A 157 3.60 -15.13 -12.03
N GLU A 158 2.29 -15.20 -12.26
CA GLU A 158 1.69 -16.18 -13.17
C GLU A 158 2.03 -15.88 -14.63
N SER A 159 2.09 -14.58 -14.97
CA SER A 159 2.51 -14.09 -16.27
C SER A 159 3.15 -12.72 -16.13
N ARG A 160 3.65 -12.12 -17.23
CA ARG A 160 4.30 -10.80 -17.21
C ARG A 160 3.53 -9.71 -16.45
N PHE A 161 2.19 -9.78 -16.44
CA PHE A 161 1.31 -8.75 -15.85
C PHE A 161 0.32 -9.29 -14.83
N LYS A 162 0.50 -10.52 -14.39
CA LYS A 162 -0.43 -11.16 -13.44
C LYS A 162 0.32 -11.66 -12.19
N PRO A 163 0.43 -10.80 -11.18
CA PRO A 163 1.01 -11.17 -9.91
C PRO A 163 0.11 -12.10 -9.11
N ILE A 164 0.73 -13.00 -8.34
CA ILE A 164 0.04 -13.97 -7.47
C ILE A 164 0.23 -13.58 -6.02
N PHE A 165 1.48 -13.54 -5.57
CA PHE A 165 1.85 -13.29 -4.17
C PHE A 165 3.01 -12.31 -4.10
N VAL A 166 2.92 -11.36 -3.20
CA VAL A 166 3.92 -10.31 -3.02
C VAL A 166 4.41 -10.31 -1.58
N MET A 167 5.71 -10.35 -1.41
CA MET A 167 6.36 -10.00 -0.15
C MET A 167 7.12 -8.70 -0.35
N SER A 168 6.84 -7.71 0.46
CA SER A 168 7.37 -6.36 0.31
C SER A 168 7.83 -5.78 1.64
N ALA A 169 8.94 -5.06 1.60
CA ALA A 169 9.50 -4.35 2.73
C ALA A 169 8.95 -2.91 2.75
N LEU A 170 8.33 -2.51 3.86
CA LEU A 170 7.87 -1.14 4.02
C LEU A 170 9.04 -0.25 4.40
N PHE A 171 9.56 -0.44 5.59
CA PHE A 171 10.65 0.38 6.11
C PHE A 171 11.35 -0.30 7.28
N ALA A 172 12.55 0.17 7.58
CA ALA A 172 13.22 -0.03 8.85
C ALA A 172 13.08 1.22 9.73
N GLN A 173 13.08 1.04 11.04
CA GLN A 173 13.04 2.11 12.05
C GLN A 173 14.19 1.98 13.05
N LYS A 174 14.65 3.13 13.54
CA LYS A 174 15.53 3.24 14.69
C LYS A 174 14.72 3.74 15.88
N ASN A 175 14.57 2.92 16.94
CA ASN A 175 13.94 3.31 18.20
C ASN A 175 12.63 4.14 18.04
N GLY A 176 11.79 3.78 17.06
CA GLY A 176 10.52 4.44 16.82
C GLY A 176 10.58 5.79 16.10
N THR A 177 11.73 6.24 15.67
CA THR A 177 11.90 7.53 14.97
C THR A 177 12.39 7.36 13.54
N GLY A 178 11.70 8.00 12.61
CA GLY A 178 12.04 8.02 11.18
C GLY A 178 11.77 6.71 10.46
N CYS A 179 11.85 6.74 9.15
CA CYS A 179 11.72 5.59 8.26
C CYS A 179 12.92 5.56 7.32
N HIS A 180 13.53 4.39 7.17
CA HIS A 180 14.64 4.13 6.29
C HIS A 180 14.28 3.01 5.32
N PRO A 181 14.74 3.05 4.06
CA PRO A 181 14.51 1.97 3.12
C PRO A 181 15.03 0.62 3.65
N LEU A 182 14.18 -0.40 3.60
CA LEU A 182 14.52 -1.77 3.91
C LEU A 182 14.60 -2.57 2.61
N GLN A 183 15.73 -3.22 2.38
CA GLN A 183 15.94 -4.07 1.22
C GLN A 183 15.41 -5.48 1.47
N ILE A 184 14.87 -6.09 0.43
CA ILE A 184 14.45 -7.48 0.42
C ILE A 184 15.25 -8.26 -0.63
N GLN A 185 15.70 -9.42 -0.26
CA GLN A 185 16.35 -10.37 -1.16
C GLN A 185 15.61 -11.71 -1.11
N TYR A 186 15.58 -12.37 -2.23
CA TYR A 186 15.04 -13.72 -2.35
C TYR A 186 16.03 -14.59 -3.13
N GLN A 187 16.39 -15.71 -2.55
CA GLN A 187 17.26 -16.72 -3.15
C GLN A 187 16.46 -18.00 -3.33
N ASP A 188 16.33 -18.48 -4.59
CA ASP A 188 15.76 -19.78 -4.86
C ASP A 188 16.69 -20.87 -4.31
N THR A 189 16.15 -21.77 -3.48
CA THR A 189 16.84 -22.96 -2.98
C THR A 189 16.40 -24.21 -3.76
N SER A 190 15.18 -24.19 -4.27
CA SER A 190 14.65 -25.18 -5.21
C SER A 190 13.56 -24.55 -6.08
N LYS A 191 12.90 -25.35 -6.97
CA LYS A 191 11.81 -24.86 -7.83
C LYS A 191 10.64 -24.21 -7.10
N LYS A 192 10.40 -24.58 -5.84
CA LYS A 192 9.24 -24.12 -5.05
C LYS A 192 9.63 -23.64 -3.66
N GLU A 193 10.92 -23.52 -3.41
CA GLU A 193 11.43 -23.13 -2.11
C GLU A 193 12.45 -22.01 -2.27
N GLY A 194 12.52 -21.12 -1.28
CA GLY A 194 13.47 -20.04 -1.29
C GLY A 194 13.63 -19.40 0.08
N LEU A 195 14.65 -18.60 0.19
CA LEU A 195 15.02 -17.85 1.38
C LEU A 195 14.77 -16.36 1.16
N PHE A 196 13.89 -15.77 1.94
CA PHE A 196 13.77 -14.33 2.07
C PHE A 196 14.72 -13.83 3.14
N SER A 197 15.46 -12.77 2.83
CA SER A 197 16.27 -12.02 3.79
C SER A 197 16.02 -10.53 3.64
N PHE A 198 16.15 -9.79 4.74
CA PHE A 198 15.90 -8.35 4.81
C PHE A 198 17.13 -7.69 5.39
N ALA A 199 17.49 -6.55 4.83
CA ALA A 199 18.65 -5.79 5.27
C ALA A 199 18.35 -4.29 5.23
N SER A 200 18.89 -3.56 6.20
CA SER A 200 19.03 -2.11 6.13
C SER A 200 20.52 -1.81 5.86
N ASP A 201 20.79 -0.86 4.98
CA ASP A 201 22.16 -0.37 4.73
C ASP A 201 22.69 0.52 5.86
N ASP A 202 21.83 0.92 6.80
CA ASP A 202 22.21 1.59 8.05
C ASP A 202 21.97 0.67 9.25
N PRO A 203 23.05 0.23 9.95
CA PRO A 203 22.94 -0.69 11.09
C PRO A 203 22.17 -0.14 12.29
N GLN A 204 21.87 1.15 12.31
CA GLN A 204 21.06 1.76 13.35
C GLN A 204 19.56 1.48 13.16
N TYR A 205 19.12 1.07 11.95
CA TYR A 205 17.75 0.74 11.63
C TYR A 205 17.55 -0.77 11.67
N GLN A 206 17.31 -1.29 12.87
CA GLN A 206 17.24 -2.72 13.12
C GLN A 206 15.83 -3.29 13.17
N TYR A 207 14.81 -2.43 13.30
CA TYR A 207 13.41 -2.85 13.35
C TYR A 207 12.77 -2.68 11.98
N GLY A 208 12.24 -3.76 11.43
CA GLY A 208 11.65 -3.79 10.10
C GLY A 208 10.15 -4.06 10.10
N VAL A 209 9.48 -3.53 9.08
CA VAL A 209 8.06 -3.78 8.79
C VAL A 209 7.95 -4.30 7.37
N ILE A 210 7.34 -5.48 7.21
CA ILE A 210 7.14 -6.13 5.92
C ILE A 210 5.68 -6.53 5.73
N GLU A 211 5.23 -6.59 4.48
CA GLU A 211 3.91 -7.12 4.11
C GLU A 211 4.07 -8.39 3.28
N ALA A 212 3.24 -9.41 3.56
CA ALA A 212 3.15 -10.66 2.81
C ALA A 212 1.68 -10.90 2.43
N ASN A 213 1.35 -10.77 1.15
CA ASN A 213 -0.03 -10.76 0.69
C ASN A 213 -0.23 -11.46 -0.65
N PHE A 214 -1.39 -12.10 -0.84
CA PHE A 214 -1.89 -12.37 -2.18
C PHE A 214 -2.26 -11.05 -2.86
N TYR A 215 -1.86 -10.90 -4.12
CA TYR A 215 -2.08 -9.67 -4.87
C TYR A 215 -3.55 -9.53 -5.32
N GLU A 216 -4.04 -8.31 -5.25
CA GLU A 216 -5.30 -7.88 -5.89
C GLU A 216 -5.08 -6.58 -6.67
N PRO A 217 -5.72 -6.42 -7.83
CA PRO A 217 -5.70 -5.17 -8.58
C PRO A 217 -6.26 -4.01 -7.76
N LYS A 218 -5.55 -2.90 -7.72
CA LYS A 218 -5.88 -1.72 -6.90
C LYS A 218 -6.63 -0.66 -7.70
N LEU A 219 -7.41 0.18 -6.98
CA LEU A 219 -7.97 1.42 -7.51
C LEU A 219 -6.87 2.40 -7.90
N ILE A 220 -5.82 2.47 -7.08
CA ILE A 220 -4.67 3.34 -7.28
C ILE A 220 -3.54 2.46 -7.81
N GLN A 221 -3.06 2.79 -8.99
CA GLN A 221 -1.90 2.17 -9.62
C GLN A 221 -0.74 3.13 -9.49
N ASP A 222 0.38 2.67 -8.98
CA ASP A 222 1.56 3.51 -8.83
C ASP A 222 2.87 2.75 -9.06
N THR A 223 3.95 3.49 -9.19
CA THR A 223 5.30 2.96 -9.35
C THR A 223 6.32 4.02 -8.96
N PRO A 224 7.11 3.81 -7.91
CA PRO A 224 8.28 4.62 -7.64
C PRO A 224 9.36 4.36 -8.69
N VAL A 225 10.04 5.43 -9.15
CA VAL A 225 11.20 5.33 -10.05
C VAL A 225 12.40 6.02 -9.44
N SER A 226 13.56 5.37 -9.49
CA SER A 226 14.78 5.76 -8.76
C SER A 226 15.93 6.10 -9.72
N GLY A 227 16.54 7.27 -9.53
CA GLY A 227 17.65 7.73 -10.34
C GLY A 227 18.94 6.93 -10.14
N LYS A 228 19.16 6.34 -8.96
CA LYS A 228 20.32 5.48 -8.67
C LYS A 228 20.14 4.06 -9.22
N LEU A 229 18.89 3.65 -9.44
CA LEU A 229 18.53 2.34 -9.96
C LEU A 229 17.70 2.50 -11.26
N PRO A 230 18.33 3.04 -12.31
CA PRO A 230 17.58 3.58 -13.45
C PRO A 230 16.88 2.53 -14.30
N LYS A 231 17.25 1.27 -14.19
CA LYS A 231 16.64 0.14 -14.92
C LYS A 231 15.67 -0.68 -14.06
N GLU A 232 15.62 -0.43 -12.75
CA GLU A 232 14.71 -1.17 -11.87
C GLU A 232 13.29 -0.63 -11.97
N ASN A 233 12.34 -1.56 -11.94
CA ASN A 233 10.93 -1.27 -11.80
C ASN A 233 10.50 -1.62 -10.37
N ASN A 234 9.99 -0.64 -9.64
CA ASN A 234 9.57 -0.77 -8.24
C ASN A 234 8.03 -0.92 -8.10
N ALA A 235 7.34 -1.46 -9.11
CA ALA A 235 5.95 -1.87 -8.94
C ALA A 235 5.82 -2.83 -7.74
N PHE A 236 4.70 -2.76 -7.05
CA PHE A 236 4.39 -3.50 -5.81
C PHE A 236 5.15 -3.05 -4.56
N GLY A 237 5.97 -2.01 -4.65
CA GLY A 237 6.57 -1.42 -3.46
C GLY A 237 5.51 -0.70 -2.63
N PRO A 238 5.26 -1.08 -1.36
CA PRO A 238 4.19 -0.52 -0.53
C PRO A 238 4.52 0.86 0.01
N ILE A 239 5.75 1.31 -0.21
CA ILE A 239 6.26 2.62 0.21
C ILE A 239 7.09 3.26 -0.90
N ALA A 240 7.01 4.59 -1.00
CA ALA A 240 7.88 5.41 -1.82
C ALA A 240 8.61 6.44 -0.96
N PHE A 241 9.87 6.74 -1.32
CA PHE A 241 10.70 7.73 -0.65
C PHE A 241 10.92 8.92 -1.59
N ILE A 242 9.87 9.70 -1.85
CA ILE A 242 9.89 10.78 -2.84
C ILE A 242 10.82 11.90 -2.38
N GLY A 243 11.83 12.21 -3.18
CA GLY A 243 12.86 13.17 -2.86
C GLY A 243 14.23 12.71 -3.31
N LYS A 244 15.28 13.02 -2.55
CA LYS A 244 16.66 12.65 -2.86
C LYS A 244 17.38 12.09 -1.63
N SER A 245 18.02 10.96 -1.81
CA SER A 245 18.91 10.37 -0.80
C SER A 245 20.15 9.75 -1.43
N THR A 246 21.13 9.40 -0.60
CA THR A 246 22.31 8.64 -1.03
C THR A 246 21.94 7.22 -1.43
N PHE A 247 20.87 6.67 -0.87
CA PHE A 247 20.39 5.30 -1.09
C PHE A 247 19.76 5.12 -2.48
N PHE A 248 18.74 5.91 -2.85
CA PHE A 248 17.98 5.76 -4.11
C PHE A 248 18.24 6.89 -5.12
N GLY A 249 19.10 7.85 -4.81
CA GLY A 249 19.25 9.06 -5.62
C GLY A 249 18.01 9.94 -5.56
N THR A 250 17.56 10.44 -6.69
CA THR A 250 16.24 11.12 -6.79
C THR A 250 15.18 10.06 -7.06
N GLN A 251 14.10 10.07 -6.29
CA GLN A 251 12.95 9.20 -6.49
C GLN A 251 11.67 10.02 -6.75
N TRP A 252 10.90 9.60 -7.75
CA TRP A 252 9.59 10.10 -8.11
C TRP A 252 8.55 9.01 -7.93
N LEU A 253 7.27 9.40 -7.72
CA LEU A 253 6.15 8.47 -7.72
C LEU A 253 5.21 8.77 -8.89
N TYR A 254 5.04 7.85 -9.80
CA TYR A 254 3.93 7.83 -10.74
C TYR A 254 2.69 7.26 -10.07
N THR A 255 1.55 7.92 -10.25
CA THR A 255 0.28 7.41 -9.72
C THR A 255 -0.88 7.69 -10.68
N ARG A 256 -1.81 6.74 -10.76
CA ARG A 256 -3.00 6.82 -11.61
C ARG A 256 -4.18 6.13 -10.96
N LEU A 257 -5.38 6.71 -11.13
CA LEU A 257 -6.62 6.08 -10.74
C LEU A 257 -7.15 5.18 -11.87
N ASP A 258 -7.63 4.00 -11.50
CA ASP A 258 -8.44 3.15 -12.37
C ASP A 258 -9.90 3.59 -12.24
N VAL A 259 -10.33 4.53 -13.09
CA VAL A 259 -11.68 5.11 -13.02
C VAL A 259 -12.79 4.09 -13.30
N ASN A 260 -12.46 2.93 -13.91
CA ASN A 260 -13.42 1.85 -14.11
C ASN A 260 -13.82 1.17 -12.80
N LYS A 261 -13.04 1.35 -11.73
CA LYS A 261 -13.38 0.91 -10.37
C LYS A 261 -14.26 1.88 -9.60
N LEU A 262 -14.69 2.96 -10.23
CA LEU A 262 -15.57 4.01 -9.68
C LEU A 262 -16.90 4.11 -10.46
N PRO A 263 -17.63 2.99 -10.70
CA PRO A 263 -18.82 3.00 -11.57
C PRO A 263 -19.96 3.87 -11.01
N ASP A 264 -20.00 4.04 -9.70
CA ASP A 264 -21.01 4.84 -9.00
C ASP A 264 -20.79 6.35 -9.12
N LEU A 265 -19.65 6.79 -9.65
CA LEU A 265 -19.35 8.18 -9.98
C LEU A 265 -19.53 8.52 -11.46
N GLN A 266 -19.74 7.54 -12.31
CA GLN A 266 -20.12 7.78 -13.70
C GLN A 266 -21.46 8.53 -13.72
N HIS A 267 -21.56 9.56 -14.55
CA HIS A 267 -22.74 10.43 -14.63
C HIS A 267 -23.03 11.28 -13.37
N LYS A 268 -22.01 11.51 -12.50
CA LYS A 268 -22.10 12.47 -11.40
C LYS A 268 -21.33 13.75 -11.73
N TYR A 269 -21.78 14.86 -11.19
CA TYR A 269 -21.02 16.09 -11.26
C TYR A 269 -19.94 16.10 -10.18
N ILE A 270 -18.68 15.92 -10.59
CA ILE A 270 -17.52 15.88 -9.70
C ILE A 270 -17.07 17.30 -9.40
N ARG A 271 -16.98 17.64 -8.13
CA ARG A 271 -16.52 18.95 -7.65
C ARG A 271 -15.04 18.90 -7.23
N GLU A 272 -14.63 17.80 -6.62
CA GLU A 272 -13.28 17.66 -6.09
C GLU A 272 -12.87 16.19 -6.06
N ILE A 273 -11.62 15.91 -6.40
CA ILE A 273 -10.96 14.60 -6.24
C ILE A 273 -9.65 14.82 -5.50
N LYS A 274 -9.52 14.25 -4.31
CA LYS A 274 -8.30 14.33 -3.50
C LYS A 274 -7.80 12.94 -3.14
N LEU A 275 -6.49 12.74 -3.29
CA LEU A 275 -5.81 11.53 -2.86
C LEU A 275 -5.05 11.84 -1.56
N TYR A 276 -5.45 11.20 -0.48
CA TYR A 276 -4.80 11.27 0.83
C TYR A 276 -3.83 10.10 0.97
N ILE A 277 -2.54 10.38 1.04
CA ILE A 277 -1.47 9.40 1.09
C ILE A 277 -0.84 9.43 2.49
N PRO A 278 -0.87 8.33 3.26
CA PRO A 278 -0.23 8.25 4.57
C PRO A 278 1.27 8.54 4.49
N ARG A 279 1.79 9.29 5.49
CA ARG A 279 3.19 9.65 5.63
C ARG A 279 3.82 8.94 6.83
N PHE A 280 5.09 8.57 6.67
CA PHE A 280 5.88 7.92 7.72
C PHE A 280 7.03 8.79 8.23
N THR A 281 7.29 9.94 7.62
CA THR A 281 8.36 10.86 8.01
C THR A 281 7.82 12.24 8.35
N ASN A 282 8.49 12.92 9.25
CA ASN A 282 8.23 14.32 9.58
C ASN A 282 9.10 15.30 8.78
N THR A 283 9.84 14.82 7.79
CA THR A 283 10.67 15.67 6.94
C THR A 283 9.80 16.58 6.07
N SER A 284 10.29 17.78 5.80
CA SER A 284 9.55 18.87 5.15
C SER A 284 9.96 19.11 3.70
N VAL A 285 10.34 18.05 2.97
CA VAL A 285 10.61 18.20 1.54
C VAL A 285 9.33 18.59 0.83
N ALA A 286 9.33 19.76 0.19
CA ALA A 286 8.22 20.21 -0.63
C ALA A 286 8.11 19.36 -1.90
N LEU A 287 6.87 19.00 -2.24
CA LEU A 287 6.56 18.15 -3.39
C LEU A 287 5.57 18.83 -4.31
N ASP A 288 5.71 18.56 -5.61
CA ASP A 288 4.82 18.99 -6.66
C ASP A 288 4.24 17.81 -7.43
N THR A 289 3.03 17.99 -7.93
CA THR A 289 2.33 17.07 -8.79
C THR A 289 2.26 17.62 -10.21
N PHE A 290 2.65 16.82 -11.21
CA PHE A 290 2.56 17.16 -12.63
C PHE A 290 1.71 16.14 -13.36
N GLU A 291 1.04 16.55 -14.42
CA GLU A 291 0.42 15.64 -15.37
C GLU A 291 1.47 14.86 -16.16
N LEU A 292 1.14 13.64 -16.56
CA LEU A 292 1.97 12.83 -17.44
C LEU A 292 1.55 13.01 -18.90
N SER A 293 2.53 13.14 -19.81
CA SER A 293 2.29 13.23 -21.25
C SER A 293 1.66 11.95 -21.82
N ASN A 294 1.97 10.82 -21.21
CA ASN A 294 1.49 9.50 -21.62
C ASN A 294 1.20 8.62 -20.42
N ARG A 295 0.31 7.66 -20.62
CA ARG A 295 -0.03 6.65 -19.63
C ARG A 295 1.20 5.82 -19.26
N PHE A 296 1.52 5.72 -17.97
CA PHE A 296 2.59 4.85 -17.51
C PHE A 296 2.11 3.41 -17.37
N CYS A 297 3.05 2.48 -17.45
CA CYS A 297 2.83 1.07 -17.14
C CYS A 297 3.50 0.76 -15.80
N SER A 298 2.73 0.43 -14.76
CA SER A 298 3.28 0.12 -13.44
C SER A 298 4.34 -0.96 -13.49
N PHE A 299 4.17 -1.96 -14.36
CA PHE A 299 5.09 -3.10 -14.52
C PHE A 299 6.30 -2.81 -15.41
N GLY A 300 6.34 -1.68 -16.11
CA GLY A 300 7.37 -1.38 -17.10
C GLY A 300 8.09 -0.05 -16.90
N SER A 301 7.51 0.84 -16.10
CA SER A 301 8.10 2.16 -15.89
C SER A 301 9.33 2.10 -14.99
N THR A 302 10.41 2.76 -15.43
CA THR A 302 11.69 2.86 -14.76
C THR A 302 12.19 4.30 -14.88
N TRP A 303 13.28 4.62 -14.20
CA TRP A 303 13.90 5.94 -14.37
C TRP A 303 14.46 6.15 -15.80
N SER A 304 15.00 5.10 -16.43
CA SER A 304 15.57 5.19 -17.78
C SER A 304 14.54 5.45 -18.87
N ASN A 305 13.28 5.03 -18.68
CA ASN A 305 12.18 5.25 -19.61
C ASN A 305 11.10 6.16 -19.04
N LYS A 306 11.51 7.09 -18.16
CA LYS A 306 10.56 7.99 -17.50
C LYS A 306 9.76 8.81 -18.48
N ILE A 307 8.47 8.95 -18.18
CA ILE A 307 7.52 9.74 -18.97
C ILE A 307 7.72 11.22 -18.66
N ALA A 308 7.60 12.05 -19.68
CA ALA A 308 7.71 13.49 -19.54
C ALA A 308 6.57 14.07 -18.68
N LYS A 309 6.89 15.11 -17.94
CA LYS A 309 5.96 15.93 -17.19
C LYS A 309 5.35 16.97 -18.10
N GLU A 310 4.06 17.19 -18.00
CA GLU A 310 3.35 18.18 -18.80
C GLU A 310 2.58 19.18 -17.93
N GLY A 311 2.26 20.31 -18.53
CA GLY A 311 1.32 21.28 -17.99
C GLY A 311 1.78 22.00 -16.73
N ARG A 312 0.80 22.53 -16.02
CA ARG A 312 0.98 23.20 -14.73
C ARG A 312 1.16 22.19 -13.63
N HIS A 313 1.97 22.56 -12.63
CA HIS A 313 2.10 21.79 -11.42
C HIS A 313 1.20 22.30 -10.30
N ASP A 314 0.86 21.42 -9.37
CA ASP A 314 0.20 21.74 -8.14
C ASP A 314 1.08 21.34 -6.96
N ALA A 315 1.20 22.22 -5.98
CA ALA A 315 1.92 21.91 -4.74
C ALA A 315 1.14 20.87 -3.95
N VAL A 316 1.85 19.86 -3.49
CA VAL A 316 1.29 18.85 -2.57
C VAL A 316 1.11 19.46 -1.19
N LYS A 317 -0.08 19.34 -0.64
CA LYS A 317 -0.41 19.85 0.70
C LYS A 317 -0.18 18.77 1.75
N ILE A 318 0.26 19.18 2.94
CA ILE A 318 0.36 18.30 4.10
C ILE A 318 -0.84 18.58 5.02
N ASN A 319 -1.54 17.53 5.40
CA ASN A 319 -2.64 17.58 6.36
C ASN A 319 -2.45 16.47 7.40
N GLY A 320 -1.92 16.84 8.57
CA GLY A 320 -1.57 15.90 9.62
C GLY A 320 -0.62 14.80 9.14
N GLY A 321 -0.99 13.55 9.33
CA GLY A 321 -0.24 12.36 8.88
C GLY A 321 -0.38 12.03 7.40
N TYR A 322 -1.01 12.91 6.59
CA TYR A 322 -1.28 12.65 5.17
C TYR A 322 -0.66 13.70 4.25
N MET A 323 -0.19 13.25 3.11
CA MET A 323 -0.06 14.08 1.92
C MET A 323 -1.42 14.15 1.23
N CYS A 324 -1.82 15.34 0.82
CA CYS A 324 -3.04 15.58 0.05
C CYS A 324 -2.67 16.04 -1.37
N VAL A 325 -2.98 15.20 -2.35
CA VAL A 325 -2.79 15.46 -3.77
C VAL A 325 -4.13 15.79 -4.39
N ASP A 326 -4.27 17.00 -4.94
CA ASP A 326 -5.47 17.39 -5.68
C ASP A 326 -5.41 16.80 -7.09
N LEU A 327 -6.33 15.90 -7.40
CA LEU A 327 -6.44 15.23 -8.69
C LEU A 327 -7.59 15.77 -9.55
N THR A 328 -8.33 16.76 -9.07
CA THR A 328 -9.58 17.22 -9.70
C THR A 328 -9.40 17.53 -11.17
N ARG A 329 -8.46 18.41 -11.50
CA ARG A 329 -8.24 18.87 -12.89
C ARG A 329 -7.75 17.76 -13.82
N TYR A 330 -7.08 16.74 -13.28
CA TYR A 330 -6.50 15.66 -14.09
C TYR A 330 -7.51 14.57 -14.45
N TYR A 331 -8.58 14.46 -13.65
CA TYR A 331 -9.59 13.40 -13.78
C TYR A 331 -11.00 13.93 -14.04
N THR A 332 -11.17 15.23 -14.32
CA THR A 332 -12.48 15.79 -14.67
C THR A 332 -12.42 16.59 -15.96
N ASN A 333 -13.47 16.42 -16.76
CA ASN A 333 -13.76 17.29 -17.90
C ASN A 333 -15.19 17.81 -17.75
N ARG A 334 -15.35 19.16 -17.66
CA ARG A 334 -16.63 19.82 -17.42
C ARG A 334 -17.41 19.25 -16.22
N GLY A 335 -16.69 18.82 -15.18
CA GLY A 335 -17.27 18.21 -13.99
C GLY A 335 -17.63 16.73 -14.14
N LEU A 336 -17.38 16.08 -15.26
CA LEU A 336 -17.56 14.65 -15.43
C LEU A 336 -16.24 13.90 -15.18
N LEU A 337 -16.33 12.72 -14.56
CA LEU A 337 -15.17 11.85 -14.37
C LEU A 337 -14.64 11.38 -15.72
N THR A 338 -13.32 11.49 -15.92
CA THR A 338 -12.62 11.09 -17.15
C THR A 338 -11.38 10.27 -16.84
N GLU A 339 -10.93 9.46 -17.79
CA GLU A 339 -9.61 8.83 -17.71
C GLU A 339 -8.49 9.87 -17.83
N SER A 340 -7.36 9.59 -17.21
CA SER A 340 -6.13 10.38 -17.27
C SER A 340 -4.93 9.48 -17.54
N ALA A 341 -3.88 10.04 -18.11
CA ALA A 341 -2.58 9.40 -18.19
C ALA A 341 -1.97 9.12 -16.81
N GLY A 342 -2.41 9.86 -15.81
CA GLY A 342 -1.91 9.84 -14.45
C GLY A 342 -1.09 11.08 -14.12
N VAL A 343 -0.55 11.09 -12.94
CA VAL A 343 0.30 12.17 -12.44
C VAL A 343 1.62 11.62 -11.93
N VAL A 344 2.63 12.49 -11.87
CA VAL A 344 3.89 12.21 -11.18
C VAL A 344 4.07 13.18 -10.02
N ILE A 345 4.45 12.64 -8.87
CA ILE A 345 4.80 13.41 -7.68
C ILE A 345 6.33 13.45 -7.59
N THR A 346 6.87 14.66 -7.48
CA THR A 346 8.33 14.88 -7.48
C THR A 346 8.72 15.91 -6.44
N PRO A 347 9.99 15.91 -5.96
CA PRO A 347 10.46 17.01 -5.13
C PRO A 347 10.43 18.32 -5.92
N THR A 348 10.00 19.40 -5.27
CA THR A 348 10.01 20.77 -5.85
C THR A 348 11.42 21.18 -6.22
N ARG A 349 12.40 20.82 -5.39
CA ARG A 349 13.82 21.08 -5.60
C ARG A 349 14.60 19.77 -5.68
N ALA A 350 14.91 19.34 -6.90
CA ALA A 350 15.58 18.04 -7.14
C ALA A 350 17.03 17.98 -6.61
N SER A 351 17.66 19.11 -6.29
CA SER A 351 19.03 19.20 -5.79
C SER A 351 19.12 19.00 -4.27
N GLU A 352 18.06 19.30 -3.52
CA GLU A 352 18.06 19.19 -2.06
C GLU A 352 18.06 17.74 -1.59
N LEU A 353 18.95 17.43 -0.64
CA LEU A 353 18.89 16.16 0.09
C LEU A 353 17.70 16.19 1.03
N GLY A 354 16.94 15.12 1.02
CA GLY A 354 15.76 14.93 1.84
C GLY A 354 14.68 14.20 1.05
N TYR A 355 13.82 13.51 1.77
CA TYR A 355 12.72 12.76 1.16
C TYR A 355 11.51 12.66 2.10
N GLN A 356 10.37 12.40 1.50
CA GLN A 356 9.15 11.99 2.21
C GLN A 356 8.96 10.48 2.03
N ALA A 357 8.90 9.75 3.12
CA ALA A 357 8.45 8.35 3.10
C ALA A 357 6.93 8.33 3.17
N ILE A 358 6.31 7.77 2.16
CA ILE A 358 4.85 7.72 1.99
C ILE A 358 4.39 6.33 1.60
N SER A 359 3.15 6.01 1.91
CA SER A 359 2.49 4.81 1.42
C SER A 359 2.19 4.88 -0.08
N THR A 360 2.13 3.73 -0.73
CA THR A 360 1.66 3.61 -2.11
C THR A 360 0.33 2.87 -2.16
N GLY A 361 -0.31 2.80 -3.33
CA GLY A 361 -1.50 1.99 -3.54
C GLY A 361 -1.29 0.50 -3.30
N ASP A 362 -0.05 0.05 -3.29
CA ASP A 362 0.30 -1.36 -3.05
C ASP A 362 0.38 -1.75 -1.57
N SER A 363 0.37 -0.78 -0.65
CA SER A 363 0.28 -1.09 0.78
C SER A 363 -1.11 -1.64 1.15
N TYR A 364 -1.11 -2.74 1.91
CA TYR A 364 -2.33 -3.36 2.44
C TYR A 364 -2.66 -2.87 3.86
N ILE A 365 -1.69 -2.33 4.56
CA ILE A 365 -1.87 -1.92 5.95
C ILE A 365 -2.23 -0.45 6.09
N MET A 366 -1.65 0.40 5.26
CA MET A 366 -1.88 1.85 5.26
C MET A 366 -2.07 2.38 3.82
N PRO A 367 -3.09 1.89 3.09
CA PRO A 367 -3.30 2.32 1.71
C PRO A 367 -3.73 3.78 1.65
N PRO A 368 -3.41 4.50 0.54
CA PRO A 368 -3.99 5.80 0.26
C PRO A 368 -5.51 5.75 0.17
N ILE A 369 -6.16 6.88 0.46
CA ILE A 369 -7.61 7.04 0.47
C ILE A 369 -7.98 8.09 -0.57
N LEU A 370 -8.88 7.73 -1.49
CA LEU A 370 -9.43 8.65 -2.47
C LEU A 370 -10.72 9.28 -1.94
N CYS A 371 -10.76 10.59 -1.80
CA CYS A 371 -11.95 11.36 -1.47
C CYS A 371 -12.50 12.02 -2.73
N VAL A 372 -13.79 11.84 -3.00
CA VAL A 372 -14.49 12.47 -4.12
C VAL A 372 -15.70 13.21 -3.61
N LYS A 373 -15.78 14.52 -3.89
CA LYS A 373 -16.99 15.33 -3.65
C LYS A 373 -17.76 15.49 -4.94
N TYR A 374 -19.03 15.17 -4.90
CA TYR A 374 -19.89 15.16 -6.08
C TYR A 374 -21.32 15.60 -5.77
N ALA A 375 -22.07 15.90 -6.84
CA ALA A 375 -23.50 16.12 -6.79
C ALA A 375 -24.21 15.18 -7.78
N ASN A 376 -25.47 14.90 -7.53
CA ASN A 376 -26.35 14.34 -8.57
C ASN A 376 -26.67 15.45 -9.57
N PHE A 377 -26.84 15.10 -10.86
CA PHE A 377 -27.43 15.99 -11.85
C PHE A 377 -28.89 16.20 -11.54
#